data_0b5684b4550bd432582494351a52cec5
#
_entry.id   0b5684b4550bd432582494351a52cec5
#
_cell.length_a   1.000
_cell.length_b   1.000
_cell.length_c   1.000
_cell.angle_alpha   90.00
_cell.angle_beta   90.00
_cell.angle_gamma   90.00
#
_symmetry.space_group_name_H-M   'P 1'
#
loop_
_entity.id
_entity.type
_entity.pdbx_description
1 polymer ?
#
loop_
_entity_poly.entity_id
_entity_poly.type
_entity_poly.pdbx_seq_one_letter_code
_entity_poly.pdbx_strand_id
1 'polypeptide(L)'
;MAEPRVGVVVVAAGAGARYGADVPKAFVMLSGRTLLARSVAAALGCPGVACVVVVAPSSYLAEAEREAIGSAGATVRVVPGGVERHDSVAAGLAALPRDVDVVLVHDAARATTPSSLFAAVAAAVAAGAPAVVPGLPVADTIKQVDETGTVVETLPRATLRAVQTPQGFRRDVLERAHAARLSGSVTDDAALVEALGLPVLVIPGDPLAHKITTPADLDRVVGLVDSGGADAE
;
A
#
# COMPACT_ATOMS: atom_id res chain seq x y z
N MET A 1 -3.38 -6.60 -27.85
CA MET A 1 -2.45 -5.81 -27.03
C MET A 1 -1.83 -6.78 -26.01
N ALA A 2 -0.52 -6.68 -25.74
CA ALA A 2 0.09 -7.49 -24.69
C ALA A 2 -0.54 -7.12 -23.33
N GLU A 3 -0.66 -8.10 -22.42
CA GLU A 3 -1.10 -7.83 -21.06
C GLU A 3 -0.09 -6.90 -20.38
N PRO A 4 -0.55 -5.88 -19.62
CA PRO A 4 0.35 -4.94 -18.93
C PRO A 4 1.15 -5.68 -17.86
N ARG A 5 2.45 -5.41 -17.79
CA ARG A 5 3.34 -5.96 -16.76
C ARG A 5 3.20 -5.13 -15.48
N VAL A 6 2.84 -5.80 -14.41
CA VAL A 6 2.61 -5.17 -13.11
C VAL A 6 3.83 -5.33 -12.21
N GLY A 7 4.30 -4.25 -11.60
CA GLY A 7 5.28 -4.26 -10.51
C GLY A 7 4.63 -3.78 -9.22
N VAL A 8 4.96 -4.40 -8.11
CA VAL A 8 4.45 -4.00 -6.79
C VAL A 8 5.59 -3.55 -5.89
N VAL A 9 5.46 -2.38 -5.29
CA VAL A 9 6.35 -1.88 -4.23
C VAL A 9 5.64 -2.06 -2.90
N VAL A 10 6.14 -2.96 -2.04
CA VAL A 10 5.62 -3.18 -0.69
C VAL A 10 6.45 -2.37 0.30
N VAL A 11 5.86 -1.32 0.88
CA VAL A 11 6.54 -0.41 1.80
C VAL A 11 6.48 -0.98 3.22
N ALA A 12 7.63 -1.42 3.71
CA ALA A 12 7.82 -2.05 5.03
C ALA A 12 8.86 -1.30 5.91
N ALA A 13 9.47 -0.22 5.41
CA ALA A 13 10.57 0.50 6.07
C ALA A 13 10.13 1.40 7.24
N GLY A 14 8.83 1.62 7.45
CA GLY A 14 8.33 2.47 8.53
C GLY A 14 8.65 1.89 9.92
N ALA A 15 9.20 2.73 10.81
CA ALA A 15 9.58 2.34 12.18
C ALA A 15 8.40 1.88 13.05
N GLY A 16 7.15 2.17 12.66
CA GLY A 16 5.96 1.75 13.42
C GLY A 16 5.88 2.32 14.84
N ALA A 17 6.42 3.53 15.07
CA ALA A 17 6.52 4.16 16.40
C ALA A 17 5.23 4.11 17.25
N ARG A 18 4.07 4.20 16.60
CA ARG A 18 2.75 4.11 17.25
C ARG A 18 2.36 2.70 17.68
N TYR A 19 3.03 1.68 17.15
CA TYR A 19 2.74 0.29 17.49
C TYR A 19 3.45 -0.17 18.78
N GLY A 20 4.62 0.44 19.12
CA GLY A 20 5.33 0.20 20.37
C GLY A 20 5.97 -1.18 20.52
N ALA A 21 6.20 -1.93 19.43
CA ALA A 21 6.89 -3.22 19.48
C ALA A 21 8.41 -3.05 19.37
N ASP A 22 9.14 -4.04 19.91
CA ASP A 22 10.62 -4.15 19.81
C ASP A 22 11.11 -4.44 18.39
N VAL A 23 10.20 -4.82 17.48
CA VAL A 23 10.48 -5.12 16.07
C VAL A 23 9.72 -4.14 15.17
N PRO A 24 10.22 -3.81 13.97
CA PRO A 24 9.48 -2.99 13.02
C PRO A 24 8.13 -3.64 12.70
N LYS A 25 7.08 -2.81 12.62
CA LYS A 25 5.69 -3.26 12.53
C LYS A 25 5.43 -4.30 11.43
N ALA A 26 6.11 -4.20 10.27
CA ALA A 26 5.96 -5.14 9.17
C ALA A 26 6.32 -6.59 9.53
N PHE A 27 7.12 -6.79 10.58
CA PHE A 27 7.57 -8.10 11.07
C PHE A 27 6.74 -8.62 12.27
N VAL A 28 5.71 -7.90 12.67
CA VAL A 28 4.75 -8.38 13.68
C VAL A 28 3.95 -9.54 13.10
N MET A 29 3.70 -10.56 13.95
CA MET A 29 2.96 -11.76 13.58
C MET A 29 1.45 -11.53 13.61
N LEU A 30 0.77 -12.05 12.58
CA LEU A 30 -0.69 -12.12 12.46
C LEU A 30 -1.05 -13.55 12.06
N SER A 31 -1.64 -14.33 12.97
CA SER A 31 -2.05 -15.73 12.75
C SER A 31 -0.97 -16.53 12.02
N GLY A 32 0.22 -16.66 12.65
CA GLY A 32 1.32 -17.50 12.19
C GLY A 32 2.19 -16.97 11.04
N ARG A 33 1.91 -15.76 10.49
CA ARG A 33 2.72 -15.11 9.43
C ARG A 33 2.93 -13.65 9.74
N THR A 34 4.06 -13.08 9.33
CA THR A 34 4.30 -11.65 9.49
C THR A 34 3.35 -10.81 8.60
N LEU A 35 3.12 -9.54 8.99
CA LEU A 35 2.36 -8.60 8.15
C LEU A 35 3.02 -8.47 6.75
N LEU A 36 4.35 -8.47 6.71
CA LEU A 36 5.11 -8.43 5.45
C LEU A 36 4.83 -9.65 4.58
N ALA A 37 4.97 -10.87 5.11
CA ALA A 37 4.75 -12.10 4.36
C ALA A 37 3.33 -12.20 3.79
N ARG A 38 2.33 -11.72 4.54
CA ARG A 38 0.93 -11.65 4.08
C ARG A 38 0.77 -10.65 2.93
N SER A 39 1.33 -9.45 3.07
CA SER A 39 1.25 -8.41 2.03
C SER A 39 1.96 -8.83 0.73
N VAL A 40 3.13 -9.51 0.84
CA VAL A 40 3.84 -10.06 -0.33
C VAL A 40 3.02 -11.16 -0.99
N ALA A 41 2.43 -12.08 -0.23
CA ALA A 41 1.58 -13.13 -0.78
C ALA A 41 0.35 -12.57 -1.51
N ALA A 42 -0.30 -11.55 -0.95
CA ALA A 42 -1.42 -10.88 -1.59
C ALA A 42 -1.02 -10.20 -2.90
N ALA A 43 0.15 -9.52 -2.92
CA ALA A 43 0.70 -8.90 -4.12
C ALA A 43 1.02 -9.93 -5.22
N LEU A 44 1.64 -11.07 -4.85
CA LEU A 44 1.96 -12.17 -5.76
C LEU A 44 0.71 -12.86 -6.32
N GLY A 45 -0.40 -12.83 -5.60
CA GLY A 45 -1.69 -13.34 -6.08
C GLY A 45 -2.39 -12.43 -7.10
N CYS A 46 -1.86 -11.25 -7.40
CA CYS A 46 -2.40 -10.38 -8.44
C CYS A 46 -1.96 -10.88 -9.83
N PRO A 47 -2.89 -11.08 -10.77
CA PRO A 47 -2.56 -11.46 -12.15
C PRO A 47 -1.63 -10.43 -12.82
N GLY A 48 -0.69 -10.92 -13.63
CA GLY A 48 0.26 -10.07 -14.38
C GLY A 48 1.41 -9.48 -13.55
N VAL A 49 1.52 -9.83 -12.26
CA VAL A 49 2.66 -9.40 -11.43
C VAL A 49 3.95 -10.07 -11.90
N ALA A 50 4.88 -9.24 -12.39
CA ALA A 50 6.20 -9.66 -12.85
C ALA A 50 7.26 -9.55 -11.75
N CYS A 51 7.12 -8.57 -10.85
CA CYS A 51 8.09 -8.32 -9.79
C CYS A 51 7.40 -7.68 -8.56
N VAL A 52 7.81 -8.13 -7.38
CA VAL A 52 7.49 -7.48 -6.09
C VAL A 52 8.81 -6.96 -5.51
N VAL A 53 8.87 -5.66 -5.18
CA VAL A 53 10.00 -5.05 -4.48
C VAL A 53 9.55 -4.72 -3.06
N VAL A 54 10.16 -5.38 -2.09
CA VAL A 54 9.99 -5.10 -0.67
C VAL A 54 10.98 -4.01 -0.26
N VAL A 55 10.48 -2.93 0.30
CA VAL A 55 11.32 -1.86 0.86
C VAL A 55 11.32 -1.97 2.38
N ALA A 56 12.44 -2.39 2.96
CA ALA A 56 12.58 -2.70 4.38
C ALA A 56 13.60 -1.79 5.09
N PRO A 57 13.58 -1.71 6.43
CA PRO A 57 14.65 -1.03 7.18
C PRO A 57 16.00 -1.70 6.89
N SER A 58 17.09 -0.91 6.79
CA SER A 58 18.42 -1.42 6.46
C SER A 58 18.91 -2.51 7.43
N SER A 59 18.49 -2.48 8.70
CA SER A 59 18.80 -3.48 9.73
C SER A 59 17.98 -4.78 9.61
N TYR A 60 16.96 -4.83 8.75
CA TYR A 60 16.02 -5.94 8.60
C TYR A 60 15.99 -6.53 7.18
N LEU A 61 16.98 -6.27 6.33
CA LEU A 61 17.00 -6.76 4.94
C LEU A 61 17.02 -8.29 4.87
N ALA A 62 17.90 -8.94 5.65
CA ALA A 62 17.99 -10.40 5.68
C ALA A 62 16.70 -11.06 6.21
N GLU A 63 16.02 -10.43 7.18
CA GLU A 63 14.71 -10.86 7.67
C GLU A 63 13.65 -10.71 6.58
N ALA A 64 13.62 -9.56 5.93
CA ALA A 64 12.67 -9.29 4.84
C ALA A 64 12.86 -10.27 3.67
N GLU A 65 14.10 -10.66 3.34
CA GLU A 65 14.38 -11.68 2.33
C GLU A 65 13.79 -13.04 2.73
N ARG A 66 13.99 -13.48 3.97
CA ARG A 66 13.41 -14.74 4.47
C ARG A 66 11.89 -14.76 4.40
N GLU A 67 11.26 -13.65 4.81
CA GLU A 67 9.80 -13.51 4.82
C GLU A 67 9.19 -13.40 3.42
N ALA A 68 9.93 -12.84 2.45
CA ALA A 68 9.47 -12.58 1.11
C ALA A 68 9.63 -13.77 0.13
N ILE A 69 10.63 -14.64 0.33
CA ILE A 69 11.04 -15.70 -0.63
C ILE A 69 10.03 -16.87 -0.69
N GLY A 70 9.08 -16.96 0.22
CA GLY A 70 8.16 -18.11 0.35
C GLY A 70 7.17 -18.37 -0.79
N SER A 71 7.22 -17.63 -1.92
CA SER A 71 6.21 -17.74 -2.99
C SER A 71 6.86 -17.82 -4.37
N ALA A 72 6.78 -18.98 -5.01
CA ALA A 72 7.34 -19.26 -6.33
C ALA A 72 6.60 -18.51 -7.45
N GLY A 73 7.32 -18.02 -8.47
CA GLY A 73 6.78 -17.61 -9.76
C GLY A 73 7.08 -16.18 -10.20
N ALA A 74 6.99 -15.19 -9.32
CA ALA A 74 7.43 -13.81 -9.60
C ALA A 74 8.77 -13.51 -8.92
N THR A 75 9.55 -12.59 -9.51
CA THR A 75 10.80 -12.14 -8.88
C THR A 75 10.49 -11.26 -7.67
N VAL A 76 10.92 -11.68 -6.48
CA VAL A 76 10.88 -10.83 -5.28
C VAL A 76 12.26 -10.26 -5.05
N ARG A 77 12.35 -8.94 -4.79
CA ARG A 77 13.58 -8.24 -4.44
C ARG A 77 13.38 -7.48 -3.14
N VAL A 78 14.44 -7.35 -2.36
CA VAL A 78 14.44 -6.55 -1.14
C VAL A 78 15.45 -5.42 -1.29
N VAL A 79 15.05 -4.21 -0.94
CA VAL A 79 15.91 -3.02 -0.99
C VAL A 79 15.76 -2.21 0.30
N PRO A 80 16.80 -1.46 0.73
CA PRO A 80 16.70 -0.58 1.87
C PRO A 80 15.76 0.59 1.60
N GLY A 81 14.97 0.98 2.60
CA GLY A 81 14.15 2.18 2.60
C GLY A 81 14.96 3.44 2.87
N GLY A 82 14.36 4.59 2.54
CA GLY A 82 14.88 5.92 2.85
C GLY A 82 14.40 6.43 4.20
N VAL A 83 14.70 7.71 4.46
CA VAL A 83 14.35 8.39 5.71
C VAL A 83 12.83 8.56 5.83
N GLU A 84 12.21 8.95 4.73
CA GLU A 84 10.77 9.14 4.66
C GLU A 84 10.07 8.09 3.77
N ARG A 85 8.73 8.05 3.85
CA ARG A 85 7.93 7.09 3.07
C ARG A 85 8.14 7.27 1.56
N HIS A 86 8.19 8.51 1.09
CA HIS A 86 8.37 8.79 -0.34
C HIS A 86 9.76 8.38 -0.85
N ASP A 87 10.83 8.51 -0.03
CA ASP A 87 12.17 8.02 -0.38
C ASP A 87 12.17 6.49 -0.52
N SER A 88 11.43 5.82 0.38
CA SER A 88 11.27 4.37 0.33
C SER A 88 10.54 3.93 -0.95
N VAL A 89 9.47 4.63 -1.34
CA VAL A 89 8.77 4.35 -2.61
C VAL A 89 9.68 4.60 -3.80
N ALA A 90 10.44 5.70 -3.81
CA ALA A 90 11.40 6.00 -4.88
C ALA A 90 12.47 4.89 -5.02
N ALA A 91 13.01 4.39 -3.89
CA ALA A 91 13.96 3.27 -3.90
C ALA A 91 13.33 1.99 -4.48
N GLY A 92 12.09 1.67 -4.09
CA GLY A 92 11.34 0.54 -4.61
C GLY A 92 11.07 0.66 -6.11
N LEU A 93 10.64 1.84 -6.57
CA LEU A 93 10.37 2.14 -7.97
C LEU A 93 11.63 1.99 -8.84
N ALA A 94 12.78 2.48 -8.37
CA ALA A 94 14.07 2.34 -9.04
C ALA A 94 14.52 0.87 -9.19
N ALA A 95 14.13 0.00 -8.26
CA ALA A 95 14.47 -1.42 -8.27
C ALA A 95 13.55 -2.29 -9.14
N LEU A 96 12.40 -1.76 -9.60
CA LEU A 96 11.51 -2.46 -10.51
C LEU A 96 12.15 -2.62 -11.91
N PRO A 97 11.90 -3.75 -12.61
CA PRO A 97 12.30 -3.92 -13.99
C PRO A 97 11.76 -2.80 -14.90
N ARG A 98 12.52 -2.41 -15.92
CA ARG A 98 12.14 -1.28 -16.80
C ARG A 98 10.92 -1.55 -17.67
N ASP A 99 10.60 -2.80 -17.89
CA ASP A 99 9.48 -3.28 -18.70
C ASP A 99 8.16 -3.43 -17.91
N VAL A 100 8.10 -2.88 -16.68
CA VAL A 100 6.89 -2.74 -15.90
C VAL A 100 6.13 -1.50 -16.36
N ASP A 101 4.86 -1.66 -16.71
CA ASP A 101 3.97 -0.58 -17.19
C ASP A 101 3.12 0.02 -16.07
N VAL A 102 2.64 -0.85 -15.16
CA VAL A 102 1.77 -0.52 -14.03
C VAL A 102 2.52 -0.75 -12.73
N VAL A 103 2.60 0.26 -11.89
CA VAL A 103 3.21 0.19 -10.55
C VAL A 103 2.14 0.28 -9.49
N LEU A 104 2.12 -0.70 -8.58
CA LEU A 104 1.29 -0.69 -7.38
C LEU A 104 2.15 -0.38 -6.16
N VAL A 105 1.77 0.60 -5.35
CA VAL A 105 2.42 0.91 -4.07
C VAL A 105 1.52 0.45 -2.94
N HIS A 106 2.04 -0.43 -2.08
CA HIS A 106 1.27 -1.05 -1.01
C HIS A 106 1.96 -0.93 0.36
N ASP A 107 1.20 -0.52 1.36
CA ASP A 107 1.68 -0.48 2.75
C ASP A 107 1.62 -1.90 3.36
N ALA A 108 2.76 -2.46 3.80
CA ALA A 108 2.82 -3.76 4.49
C ALA A 108 1.91 -3.84 5.73
N ALA A 109 1.52 -2.69 6.28
CA ALA A 109 0.58 -2.59 7.40
C ALA A 109 -0.88 -2.93 7.03
N ARG A 110 -1.21 -3.18 5.76
CA ARG A 110 -2.53 -3.64 5.28
C ARG A 110 -2.46 -5.11 4.89
N ALA A 111 -2.02 -5.92 5.83
CA ALA A 111 -1.63 -7.32 5.62
C ALA A 111 -2.76 -8.27 5.23
N THR A 112 -4.01 -7.85 5.33
CA THR A 112 -5.21 -8.62 4.98
C THR A 112 -5.87 -8.17 3.68
N THR A 113 -5.22 -7.26 2.95
CA THR A 113 -5.70 -6.80 1.65
C THR A 113 -5.82 -7.97 0.68
N PRO A 114 -7.00 -8.24 0.08
CA PRO A 114 -7.16 -9.35 -0.85
C PRO A 114 -6.46 -9.10 -2.18
N SER A 115 -5.96 -10.15 -2.83
CA SER A 115 -5.31 -10.07 -4.14
C SER A 115 -6.24 -9.50 -5.22
N SER A 116 -7.55 -9.68 -5.08
CA SER A 116 -8.56 -9.11 -5.97
C SER A 116 -8.54 -7.58 -5.99
N LEU A 117 -8.21 -6.93 -4.86
CA LEU A 117 -8.08 -5.48 -4.81
C LEU A 117 -6.84 -5.00 -5.60
N PHE A 118 -5.72 -5.74 -5.51
CA PHE A 118 -4.54 -5.47 -6.36
C PHE A 118 -4.90 -5.60 -7.84
N ALA A 119 -5.62 -6.65 -8.22
CA ALA A 119 -6.07 -6.88 -9.58
C ALA A 119 -7.01 -5.76 -10.08
N ALA A 120 -7.95 -5.32 -9.26
CA ALA A 120 -8.89 -4.25 -9.62
C ALA A 120 -8.17 -2.91 -9.86
N VAL A 121 -7.22 -2.56 -8.98
CA VAL A 121 -6.39 -1.34 -9.13
C VAL A 121 -5.53 -1.44 -10.40
N ALA A 122 -4.83 -2.56 -10.62
CA ALA A 122 -4.00 -2.76 -11.81
C ALA A 122 -4.81 -2.67 -13.10
N ALA A 123 -6.00 -3.29 -13.14
CA ALA A 123 -6.88 -3.27 -14.29
C ALA A 123 -7.37 -1.83 -14.61
N ALA A 124 -7.70 -1.03 -13.60
CA ALA A 124 -8.14 0.34 -13.82
C ALA A 124 -7.01 1.24 -14.37
N VAL A 125 -5.77 1.05 -13.91
CA VAL A 125 -4.60 1.73 -14.49
C VAL A 125 -4.36 1.26 -15.93
N ALA A 126 -4.43 -0.04 -16.19
CA ALA A 126 -4.27 -0.62 -17.52
C ALA A 126 -5.37 -0.14 -18.50
N ALA A 127 -6.56 0.18 -18.00
CA ALA A 127 -7.64 0.80 -18.76
C ALA A 127 -7.41 2.28 -19.11
N GLY A 128 -6.30 2.88 -18.65
CA GLY A 128 -5.85 4.22 -19.04
C GLY A 128 -5.86 5.27 -17.93
N ALA A 129 -6.29 4.94 -16.71
CA ALA A 129 -6.21 5.89 -15.59
C ALA A 129 -4.73 6.17 -15.23
N PRO A 130 -4.31 7.43 -15.10
CA PRO A 130 -2.93 7.76 -14.74
C PRO A 130 -2.57 7.34 -13.31
N ALA A 131 -3.55 7.44 -12.40
CA ALA A 131 -3.46 6.99 -11.02
C ALA A 131 -4.82 6.48 -10.53
N VAL A 132 -4.79 5.46 -9.66
CA VAL A 132 -5.99 4.81 -9.09
C VAL A 132 -5.75 4.54 -7.60
N VAL A 133 -6.71 4.87 -6.77
CA VAL A 133 -6.71 4.56 -5.35
C VAL A 133 -8.00 3.86 -4.94
N PRO A 134 -7.94 2.80 -4.13
CA PRO A 134 -9.15 2.23 -3.53
C PRO A 134 -9.60 3.09 -2.34
N GLY A 135 -10.89 3.24 -2.14
CA GLY A 135 -11.43 4.04 -1.05
C GLY A 135 -12.77 3.53 -0.53
N LEU A 136 -12.94 3.58 0.78
CA LEU A 136 -14.20 3.28 1.45
C LEU A 136 -15.00 4.57 1.69
N PRO A 137 -16.34 4.52 1.62
CA PRO A 137 -17.18 5.61 2.09
C PRO A 137 -16.90 5.91 3.57
N VAL A 138 -16.93 7.18 3.96
CA VAL A 138 -16.78 7.59 5.35
C VAL A 138 -18.12 7.47 6.06
N ALA A 139 -18.19 6.62 7.09
CA ALA A 139 -19.41 6.37 7.87
C ALA A 139 -19.69 7.50 8.88
N ASP A 140 -18.65 8.01 9.51
CA ASP A 140 -18.76 9.02 10.57
C ASP A 140 -18.90 10.44 10.01
N THR A 141 -19.38 11.35 10.88
CA THR A 141 -19.34 12.78 10.59
C THR A 141 -17.92 13.32 10.76
N ILE A 142 -17.36 13.91 9.70
CA ILE A 142 -16.01 14.49 9.73
C ILE A 142 -16.10 15.98 10.03
N LYS A 143 -15.35 16.40 11.05
CA LYS A 143 -15.17 17.80 11.42
C LYS A 143 -13.76 18.25 11.10
N GLN A 144 -13.63 19.35 10.38
CA GLN A 144 -12.38 20.08 10.31
C GLN A 144 -12.29 20.97 11.55
N VAL A 145 -11.14 20.93 12.22
CA VAL A 145 -10.88 21.74 13.43
C VAL A 145 -9.64 22.60 13.23
N ASP A 146 -9.59 23.74 13.95
CA ASP A 146 -8.39 24.57 14.05
C ASP A 146 -7.39 24.01 15.08
N GLU A 147 -6.28 24.73 15.30
CA GLU A 147 -5.21 24.36 16.24
C GLU A 147 -5.69 24.28 17.70
N THR A 148 -6.81 24.94 18.04
CA THR A 148 -7.42 24.92 19.38
C THR A 148 -8.38 23.75 19.58
N GLY A 149 -8.69 22.99 18.51
CA GLY A 149 -9.72 21.95 18.52
C GLY A 149 -11.13 22.47 18.28
N THR A 150 -11.29 23.75 17.95
CA THR A 150 -12.61 24.33 17.62
C THR A 150 -13.03 23.92 16.21
N VAL A 151 -14.29 23.51 16.05
CA VAL A 151 -14.84 23.10 14.74
C VAL A 151 -14.92 24.29 13.80
N VAL A 152 -14.23 24.20 12.67
CA VAL A 152 -14.24 25.17 11.57
C VAL A 152 -15.31 24.81 10.54
N GLU A 153 -15.39 23.52 10.16
CA GLU A 153 -16.30 23.04 9.13
C GLU A 153 -16.78 21.61 9.40
N THR A 154 -17.98 21.30 8.93
CA THR A 154 -18.48 19.91 8.83
C THR A 154 -18.44 19.47 7.38
N LEU A 155 -17.50 18.58 7.03
CA LEU A 155 -17.34 18.13 5.66
C LEU A 155 -18.48 17.19 5.22
N PRO A 156 -18.98 17.32 3.96
CA PRO A 156 -20.03 16.48 3.43
C PRO A 156 -19.49 15.07 3.15
N ARG A 157 -19.72 14.13 4.09
CA ARG A 157 -19.15 12.76 4.03
C ARG A 157 -19.49 11.99 2.75
N ALA A 158 -20.56 12.34 2.05
CA ALA A 158 -20.95 11.69 0.79
C ALA A 158 -19.85 11.80 -0.29
N THR A 159 -19.04 12.86 -0.27
CA THR A 159 -17.94 13.12 -1.20
C THR A 159 -16.58 12.63 -0.67
N LEU A 160 -16.50 12.18 0.58
CA LEU A 160 -15.25 11.75 1.20
C LEU A 160 -15.04 10.24 1.02
N ARG A 161 -13.77 9.87 0.88
CA ARG A 161 -13.34 8.46 0.86
C ARG A 161 -12.15 8.29 1.80
N ALA A 162 -12.19 7.22 2.60
CA ALA A 162 -11.03 6.76 3.35
C ALA A 162 -10.15 5.94 2.40
N VAL A 163 -9.05 6.54 1.92
CA VAL A 163 -8.17 5.95 0.92
C VAL A 163 -7.34 4.82 1.51
N GLN A 164 -7.18 3.78 0.73
CA GLN A 164 -6.43 2.58 1.09
C GLN A 164 -5.25 2.36 0.14
N THR A 165 -4.53 1.25 0.30
CA THR A 165 -3.55 0.72 -0.65
C THR A 165 -3.88 -0.75 -0.96
N PRO A 166 -3.50 -1.27 -2.18
CA PRO A 166 -2.52 -0.71 -3.11
C PRO A 166 -3.03 0.53 -3.83
N GLN A 167 -2.16 1.51 -4.04
CA GLN A 167 -2.38 2.62 -4.96
C GLN A 167 -1.69 2.29 -6.28
N GLY A 168 -2.37 2.44 -7.40
CA GLY A 168 -1.87 2.07 -8.72
C GLY A 168 -1.57 3.28 -9.58
N PHE A 169 -0.51 3.16 -10.37
CA PHE A 169 -0.03 4.25 -11.22
C PHE A 169 0.49 3.71 -12.55
N ARG A 170 0.32 4.48 -13.60
CA ARG A 170 1.21 4.31 -14.75
C ARG A 170 2.63 4.64 -14.30
N ARG A 171 3.61 3.83 -14.74
CA ARG A 171 5.01 3.99 -14.33
C ARG A 171 5.55 5.39 -14.64
N ASP A 172 5.36 5.87 -15.86
CA ASP A 172 5.83 7.19 -16.29
C ASP A 172 5.25 8.33 -15.45
N VAL A 173 4.01 8.19 -15.00
CA VAL A 173 3.34 9.17 -14.13
C VAL A 173 3.96 9.18 -12.73
N LEU A 174 4.16 8.00 -12.12
CA LEU A 174 4.74 7.90 -10.79
C LEU A 174 6.21 8.38 -10.77
N GLU A 175 7.01 8.02 -11.78
CA GLU A 175 8.38 8.50 -11.92
C GLU A 175 8.45 10.04 -12.02
N ARG A 176 7.57 10.66 -12.81
CA ARG A 176 7.48 12.12 -12.91
C ARG A 176 7.04 12.76 -11.58
N ALA A 177 6.08 12.16 -10.89
CA ALA A 177 5.58 12.65 -9.61
C ALA A 177 6.68 12.66 -8.54
N HIS A 178 7.46 11.58 -8.44
CA HIS A 178 8.61 11.51 -7.53
C HIS A 178 9.77 12.44 -7.94
N ALA A 179 10.00 12.65 -9.24
CA ALA A 179 11.05 13.55 -9.74
C ALA A 179 10.75 15.03 -9.49
N ALA A 180 9.48 15.41 -9.36
CA ALA A 180 9.07 16.81 -9.19
C ALA A 180 9.45 17.41 -7.84
N ARG A 181 9.91 16.62 -6.85
CA ARG A 181 10.37 17.06 -5.51
C ARG A 181 9.46 18.14 -4.90
N LEU A 182 8.16 17.89 -4.89
CA LEU A 182 7.18 18.83 -4.37
C LEU A 182 7.44 19.10 -2.89
N SER A 183 7.54 20.38 -2.53
CA SER A 183 7.67 20.81 -1.14
C SER A 183 6.33 20.72 -0.43
N GLY A 184 6.28 20.00 0.71
CA GLY A 184 5.08 19.86 1.54
C GLY A 184 4.95 18.47 2.16
N SER A 185 4.09 18.33 3.15
CA SER A 185 3.78 17.04 3.76
C SER A 185 2.90 16.22 2.82
N VAL A 186 3.52 15.35 2.04
CA VAL A 186 2.82 14.40 1.16
C VAL A 186 2.45 13.17 1.97
N THR A 187 1.15 12.90 2.07
CA THR A 187 0.64 11.78 2.89
C THR A 187 0.66 10.44 2.17
N ASP A 188 0.53 10.46 0.82
CA ASP A 188 0.56 9.29 -0.05
C ASP A 188 1.07 9.62 -1.46
N ASP A 189 1.24 8.61 -2.31
CA ASP A 189 1.78 8.80 -3.66
C ASP A 189 0.75 9.42 -4.62
N ALA A 190 -0.54 9.25 -4.34
CA ALA A 190 -1.61 9.87 -5.13
C ALA A 190 -1.57 11.40 -5.04
N ALA A 191 -1.27 11.96 -3.86
CA ALA A 191 -1.13 13.41 -3.67
C ALA A 191 0.01 14.00 -4.52
N LEU A 192 1.08 13.24 -4.79
CA LEU A 192 2.13 13.67 -5.74
C LEU A 192 1.60 13.79 -7.17
N VAL A 193 0.72 12.86 -7.58
CA VAL A 193 0.11 12.88 -8.92
C VAL A 193 -0.91 14.02 -9.04
N GLU A 194 -1.71 14.26 -8.00
CA GLU A 194 -2.64 15.39 -7.93
C GLU A 194 -1.90 16.74 -8.07
N ALA A 195 -0.74 16.87 -7.42
CA ALA A 195 0.08 18.07 -7.51
C ALA A 195 0.69 18.30 -8.91
N LEU A 196 0.77 17.27 -9.76
CA LEU A 196 1.07 17.40 -11.19
C LEU A 196 -0.14 17.85 -12.03
N GLY A 197 -1.31 18.06 -11.42
CA GLY A 197 -2.57 18.37 -12.12
C GLY A 197 -3.17 17.18 -12.86
N LEU A 198 -2.76 15.95 -12.54
CA LEU A 198 -3.28 14.75 -13.17
C LEU A 198 -4.44 14.15 -12.33
N PRO A 199 -5.45 13.56 -12.96
CA PRO A 199 -6.57 12.98 -12.25
C PRO A 199 -6.17 11.69 -11.52
N VAL A 200 -6.71 11.52 -10.32
CA VAL A 200 -6.65 10.28 -9.54
C VAL A 200 -8.05 9.67 -9.48
N LEU A 201 -8.19 8.46 -10.01
CA LEU A 201 -9.45 7.73 -9.99
C LEU A 201 -9.62 7.00 -8.66
N VAL A 202 -10.76 7.20 -7.99
CA VAL A 202 -11.13 6.40 -6.81
C VAL A 202 -12.01 5.23 -7.25
N ILE A 203 -11.61 4.01 -6.87
CA ILE A 203 -12.41 2.80 -7.05
C ILE A 203 -12.92 2.28 -5.69
N PRO A 204 -13.92 1.38 -5.64
CA PRO A 204 -14.33 0.76 -4.39
C PRO A 204 -13.17 0.09 -3.67
N GLY A 205 -13.01 0.40 -2.39
CA GLY A 205 -12.06 -0.25 -1.50
C GLY A 205 -12.62 -1.53 -0.87
N ASP A 206 -11.81 -2.18 -0.03
CA ASP A 206 -12.16 -3.41 0.66
C ASP A 206 -11.99 -3.24 2.19
N PRO A 207 -12.98 -3.62 3.03
CA PRO A 207 -12.84 -3.57 4.49
C PRO A 207 -11.63 -4.34 5.03
N LEU A 208 -11.21 -5.43 4.36
CA LEU A 208 -10.01 -6.20 4.72
C LEU A 208 -8.71 -5.43 4.45
N ALA A 209 -8.72 -4.40 3.59
CA ALA A 209 -7.56 -3.54 3.37
C ALA A 209 -7.36 -2.50 4.51
N HIS A 210 -7.78 -2.85 5.74
CA HIS A 210 -7.59 -2.02 6.92
C HIS A 210 -6.10 -1.85 7.27
N LYS A 211 -5.72 -0.63 7.69
CA LYS A 211 -4.33 -0.35 8.10
C LYS A 211 -4.14 -0.65 9.58
N ILE A 212 -3.33 -1.64 9.89
CA ILE A 212 -2.93 -1.97 11.26
C ILE A 212 -1.95 -0.88 11.73
N THR A 213 -2.37 -0.05 12.68
CA THR A 213 -1.58 1.07 13.22
C THR A 213 -1.31 0.93 14.71
N THR A 214 -2.18 0.23 15.41
CA THR A 214 -2.13 -0.01 16.86
C THR A 214 -2.28 -1.51 17.17
N PRO A 215 -1.94 -1.99 18.38
CA PRO A 215 -2.24 -3.35 18.81
C PRO A 215 -3.74 -3.70 18.72
N ALA A 216 -4.62 -2.76 19.05
CA ALA A 216 -6.08 -2.97 18.96
C ALA A 216 -6.55 -3.20 17.51
N ASP A 217 -5.88 -2.60 16.50
CA ASP A 217 -6.15 -2.90 15.11
C ASP A 217 -5.77 -4.34 14.76
N LEU A 218 -4.64 -4.83 15.32
CA LEU A 218 -4.21 -6.22 15.11
C LEU A 218 -5.23 -7.20 15.68
N ASP A 219 -5.70 -6.99 16.92
CA ASP A 219 -6.68 -7.86 17.56
C ASP A 219 -7.98 -7.94 16.76
N ARG A 220 -8.43 -6.81 16.23
CA ARG A 220 -9.61 -6.75 15.33
C ARG A 220 -9.40 -7.58 14.08
N VAL A 221 -8.22 -7.50 13.46
CA VAL A 221 -7.90 -8.20 12.21
C VAL A 221 -7.70 -9.70 12.43
N VAL A 222 -7.15 -10.11 13.59
CA VAL A 222 -7.06 -11.54 13.98
C VAL A 222 -8.44 -12.18 13.92
N GLY A 223 -9.45 -11.57 14.54
CA GLY A 223 -10.82 -12.08 14.50
C GLY A 223 -11.39 -12.24 13.09
N LEU A 224 -11.03 -11.37 12.16
CA LEU A 224 -11.47 -11.45 10.75
C LEU A 224 -10.75 -12.58 9.99
N VAL A 225 -9.46 -12.77 10.23
CA VAL A 225 -8.66 -13.83 9.57
C VAL A 225 -9.08 -15.21 10.05
N ASP A 226 -9.29 -15.38 11.35
CA ASP A 226 -9.64 -16.67 11.94
C ASP A 226 -11.08 -17.08 11.61
N SER A 227 -12.01 -16.12 11.47
CA SER A 227 -13.39 -16.41 11.04
C SER A 227 -13.51 -16.70 9.54
N GLY A 228 -12.69 -16.09 8.68
CA GLY A 228 -12.69 -16.36 7.23
C GLY A 228 -12.03 -17.69 6.85
N GLY A 229 -11.28 -18.32 7.74
CA GLY A 229 -10.74 -19.67 7.55
C GLY A 229 -11.72 -20.80 7.82
N ALA A 230 -12.87 -20.51 8.44
CA ALA A 230 -13.88 -21.52 8.79
C ALA A 230 -14.88 -21.83 7.64
N ASP A 231 -14.93 -20.97 6.61
CA ASP A 231 -15.86 -21.12 5.47
C ASP A 231 -15.18 -21.72 4.20
N ALA A 232 -13.94 -22.24 4.32
CA ALA A 232 -13.15 -22.75 3.19
C ALA A 232 -12.79 -24.25 3.33
N GLU A 233 -13.66 -25.07 3.98
CA GLU A 233 -13.60 -26.55 3.94
C GLU A 233 -14.80 -27.15 3.17
#